data_f9c6527f5ca2b808a1a13c9aef38a8aa
#
_entry.id   f9c6527f5ca2b808a1a13c9aef38a8aa
#
_cell.length_a   1.000
_cell.length_b   1.000
_cell.length_c   1.000
_cell.angle_alpha   90.00
_cell.angle_beta   90.00
_cell.angle_gamma   90.00
#
_symmetry.space_group_name_H-M   'P 1'
#
loop_
_entity.id
_entity.type
_entity.pdbx_description
1 polymer ?
#
loop_
_entity_poly.entity_id
_entity_poly.type
_entity_poly.pdbx_seq_one_letter_code
_entity_poly.pdbx_strand_id
1 'polypeptide(L)'
;MKILEPITIAGVKFKNRLLLPPLTTSYEEKDGSISSQSKAFYTRLAKGGVGYIVLGDVAPIRSFAPTPKLYDDSQIESFRSLCESVHE
;
A
#
# COMPACT_ATOMS: atom_id res chain seq x y z
N MET A 1 -23.94 2.49 -10.86
CA MET A 1 -22.69 2.59 -11.63
C MET A 1 -21.85 1.36 -11.34
N LYS A 2 -21.50 0.59 -12.36
CA LYS A 2 -20.81 -0.70 -12.18
C LYS A 2 -19.47 -0.59 -11.46
N ILE A 3 -18.74 0.49 -11.68
CA ILE A 3 -17.41 0.68 -11.07
C ILE A 3 -17.47 0.72 -9.53
N LEU A 4 -18.62 1.10 -8.97
CA LEU A 4 -18.81 1.16 -7.52
C LEU A 4 -19.45 -0.11 -6.95
N GLU A 5 -19.80 -1.08 -7.79
CA GLU A 5 -20.36 -2.33 -7.33
C GLU A 5 -19.30 -3.28 -6.81
N PRO A 6 -19.61 -4.11 -5.79
CA PRO A 6 -18.70 -5.11 -5.31
C PRO A 6 -18.33 -6.12 -6.40
N ILE A 7 -17.15 -6.72 -6.26
CA ILE A 7 -16.71 -7.82 -7.12
C ILE A 7 -15.96 -8.83 -6.25
N THR A 8 -16.14 -10.12 -6.56
CA THR A 8 -15.42 -11.19 -5.90
C THR A 8 -14.44 -11.83 -6.88
N ILE A 9 -13.17 -11.85 -6.52
CA ILE A 9 -12.10 -12.43 -7.34
C ILE A 9 -11.35 -13.44 -6.49
N ALA A 10 -11.24 -14.68 -6.98
CA ALA A 10 -10.53 -15.77 -6.29
C ALA A 10 -10.99 -15.93 -4.82
N GLY A 11 -12.28 -15.76 -4.56
CA GLY A 11 -12.85 -15.89 -3.22
C GLY A 11 -12.72 -14.65 -2.34
N VAL A 12 -12.08 -13.59 -2.81
CA VAL A 12 -11.93 -12.34 -2.06
C VAL A 12 -12.92 -11.31 -2.56
N LYS A 13 -13.71 -10.75 -1.64
CA LYS A 13 -14.70 -9.73 -1.98
C LYS A 13 -14.10 -8.34 -1.88
N PHE A 14 -14.16 -7.58 -2.95
CA PHE A 14 -13.76 -6.17 -3.01
C PHE A 14 -15.01 -5.30 -2.98
N LYS A 15 -14.98 -4.23 -2.19
CA LYS A 15 -16.17 -3.36 -2.01
C LYS A 15 -16.56 -2.60 -3.27
N ASN A 16 -15.63 -2.40 -4.19
CA ASN A 16 -15.88 -1.80 -5.50
C ASN A 16 -14.76 -2.21 -6.46
N ARG A 17 -14.81 -1.69 -7.67
CA ARG A 17 -13.89 -2.06 -8.77
C ARG A 17 -12.78 -1.04 -9.01
N LEU A 18 -12.61 -0.09 -8.07
CA LEU A 18 -11.54 0.91 -8.16
C LEU A 18 -10.26 0.35 -7.57
N LEU A 19 -9.18 0.49 -8.30
CA LEU A 19 -7.84 0.03 -7.92
C LEU A 19 -6.88 1.21 -7.92
N LEU A 20 -6.11 1.37 -6.83
CA LEU A 20 -4.93 2.24 -6.87
C LEU A 20 -3.77 1.42 -7.42
N PRO A 21 -3.25 1.75 -8.63
CA PRO A 21 -2.14 0.99 -9.21
C PRO A 21 -0.82 1.26 -8.47
N PRO A 22 0.20 0.40 -8.66
CA PRO A 22 1.51 0.65 -8.09
C PRO A 22 2.09 1.97 -8.59
N LEU A 23 2.65 2.75 -7.68
CA LEU A 23 3.33 4.00 -8.02
C LEU A 23 4.44 4.27 -7.02
N THR A 24 5.39 5.13 -7.40
CA THR A 24 6.50 5.54 -6.55
C THR A 24 6.20 6.92 -5.98
N THR A 25 6.09 7.02 -4.65
CA THR A 25 5.81 8.28 -3.98
C THR A 25 7.06 9.03 -3.54
N SER A 26 8.16 8.29 -3.34
CA SER A 26 9.42 8.79 -2.78
C SER A 26 9.27 9.31 -1.34
N TYR A 27 8.26 8.86 -0.62
CA TYR A 27 8.01 9.26 0.77
C TYR A 27 8.63 8.32 1.79
N GLU A 28 9.17 7.18 1.35
CA GLU A 28 9.69 6.14 2.23
C GLU A 28 10.97 6.59 2.95
N GLU A 29 11.23 5.96 4.10
CA GLU A 29 12.49 6.18 4.82
C GLU A 29 13.68 5.67 4.01
N LYS A 30 14.89 6.12 4.35
CA LYS A 30 16.11 5.74 3.62
C LYS A 30 16.36 4.24 3.62
N ASP A 31 15.97 3.54 4.70
CA ASP A 31 16.09 2.09 4.79
C ASP A 31 14.97 1.34 4.08
N GLY A 32 14.03 2.06 3.47
CA GLY A 32 12.89 1.48 2.77
C GLY A 32 11.70 1.16 3.65
N SER A 33 11.74 1.50 4.94
CA SER A 33 10.59 1.38 5.83
C SER A 33 9.50 2.35 5.40
N ILE A 34 8.25 1.97 5.68
CA ILE A 34 7.12 2.85 5.40
C ILE A 34 7.15 4.04 6.35
N SER A 35 7.28 5.23 5.81
CA SER A 35 7.31 6.46 6.60
C SER A 35 5.90 6.85 7.07
N SER A 36 5.84 7.75 8.04
CA SER A 36 4.55 8.31 8.48
C SER A 36 3.84 9.05 7.33
N GLN A 37 4.60 9.71 6.47
CA GLN A 37 4.05 10.39 5.30
C GLN A 37 3.44 9.40 4.30
N SER A 38 4.13 8.29 4.04
CA SER A 38 3.64 7.25 3.15
C SER A 38 2.39 6.58 3.72
N LYS A 39 2.41 6.28 5.03
CA LYS A 39 1.24 5.72 5.72
C LYS A 39 0.03 6.65 5.62
N ALA A 40 0.23 7.95 5.86
CA ALA A 40 -0.84 8.94 5.75
C ALA A 40 -1.40 9.02 4.33
N PHE A 41 -0.54 8.96 3.32
CA PHE A 41 -0.94 9.00 1.92
C PHE A 41 -1.88 7.84 1.57
N TYR A 42 -1.47 6.62 1.87
CA TYR A 42 -2.26 5.43 1.55
C TYR A 42 -3.53 5.33 2.39
N THR A 43 -3.46 5.72 3.67
CA THR A 43 -4.63 5.73 4.56
C THR A 43 -5.68 6.69 4.05
N ARG A 44 -5.27 7.87 3.59
CA ARG A 44 -6.19 8.85 3.02
C ARG A 44 -6.89 8.32 1.77
N LEU A 45 -6.15 7.64 0.90
CA LEU A 45 -6.73 7.04 -0.30
C LEU A 45 -7.71 5.92 0.05
N ALA A 46 -7.39 5.10 1.06
CA ALA A 46 -8.28 4.05 1.52
C ALA A 46 -9.59 4.63 2.07
N LYS A 47 -9.50 5.71 2.85
CA LYS A 47 -10.69 6.41 3.36
C LYS A 47 -11.51 7.06 2.25
N GLY A 48 -10.87 7.39 1.14
CA GLY A 48 -11.56 7.93 -0.03
C GLY A 48 -12.43 6.92 -0.77
N GLY A 49 -12.36 5.64 -0.43
CA GLY A 49 -13.26 4.62 -0.92
C GLY A 49 -12.74 3.70 -2.00
N VAL A 50 -11.45 3.77 -2.33
CA VAL A 50 -10.88 2.85 -3.33
C VAL A 50 -11.01 1.40 -2.86
N GLY A 51 -11.32 0.48 -3.81
CA GLY A 51 -11.60 -0.91 -3.49
C GLY A 51 -10.40 -1.69 -3.01
N TYR A 52 -9.24 -1.48 -3.62
CA TYR A 52 -7.98 -2.04 -3.12
C TYR A 52 -6.79 -1.24 -3.64
N ILE A 53 -5.67 -1.42 -2.95
CA ILE A 53 -4.43 -0.69 -3.21
C ILE A 53 -3.33 -1.71 -3.49
N VAL A 54 -2.56 -1.48 -4.56
CA VAL A 54 -1.35 -2.24 -4.81
C VAL A 54 -0.17 -1.35 -4.45
N LEU A 55 0.55 -1.71 -3.39
CA LEU A 55 1.73 -0.97 -2.97
C LEU A 55 2.83 -1.16 -4.02
N GLY A 56 3.32 -0.06 -4.59
CA GLY A 56 4.25 -0.12 -5.71
C GLY A 56 5.70 -0.20 -5.34
N ASP A 57 6.46 -0.79 -6.24
CA ASP A 57 7.92 -0.75 -6.28
C ASP A 57 8.61 -1.25 -5.01
N VAL A 58 8.03 -2.23 -4.30
CA VAL A 58 8.69 -2.80 -3.13
C VAL A 58 9.92 -3.59 -3.57
N ALA A 59 11.09 -3.17 -3.09
CA ALA A 59 12.35 -3.84 -3.42
C ALA A 59 12.66 -4.93 -2.39
N PRO A 60 12.96 -6.16 -2.84
CA PRO A 60 13.31 -7.25 -1.92
C PRO A 60 14.78 -7.25 -1.52
N ILE A 61 15.55 -6.28 -1.98
CA ILE A 61 16.97 -6.15 -1.70
C ILE A 61 17.29 -4.72 -1.27
N ARG A 62 18.42 -4.56 -0.57
CA ARG A 62 18.92 -3.23 -0.21
C ARG A 62 19.30 -2.48 -1.48
N SER A 63 18.86 -1.22 -1.60
CA SER A 63 19.18 -0.38 -2.75
C SER A 63 19.11 1.09 -2.35
N PHE A 64 19.56 1.96 -3.25
CA PHE A 64 19.46 3.41 -3.06
C PHE A 64 18.24 4.02 -3.74
N ALA A 65 17.42 3.22 -4.40
CA ALA A 65 16.21 3.71 -5.04
C ALA A 65 15.22 4.24 -3.98
N PRO A 66 14.45 5.30 -4.29
CA PRO A 66 13.48 5.88 -3.34
C PRO A 66 12.19 5.08 -3.30
N THR A 67 12.29 3.80 -2.98
CA THR A 67 11.17 2.86 -2.97
C THR A 67 11.07 2.17 -1.62
N PRO A 68 9.86 1.64 -1.25
CA PRO A 68 9.76 0.76 -0.10
C PRO A 68 10.65 -0.46 -0.28
N LYS A 69 11.17 -1.00 0.81
CA LYS A 69 12.06 -2.17 0.77
C LYS A 69 11.66 -3.16 1.84
N LEU A 70 11.72 -4.43 1.50
CA LEU A 70 11.50 -5.55 2.41
C LEU A 70 12.63 -6.55 2.25
N TYR A 71 13.79 -6.21 2.79
CA TYR A 71 14.97 -7.09 2.75
C TYR A 71 15.43 -7.55 4.14
N ASP A 72 14.80 -7.03 5.20
CA ASP A 72 15.18 -7.33 6.58
C ASP A 72 13.95 -7.29 7.48
N ASP A 73 13.98 -8.08 8.55
CA ASP A 73 12.88 -8.14 9.53
C ASP A 73 12.59 -6.78 10.19
N SER A 74 13.59 -5.91 10.28
CA SER A 74 13.42 -4.58 10.86
C SER A 74 12.36 -3.73 10.13
N GLN A 75 12.00 -4.10 8.91
CA GLN A 75 11.05 -3.34 8.10
C GLN A 75 9.61 -3.85 8.20
N ILE A 76 9.42 -5.04 8.79
CA ILE A 76 8.10 -5.67 8.85
C ILE A 76 7.09 -4.81 9.60
N GLU A 77 7.48 -4.20 10.71
CA GLU A 77 6.56 -3.45 11.56
C GLU A 77 5.94 -2.25 10.84
N SER A 78 6.72 -1.53 10.03
CA SER A 78 6.18 -0.39 9.30
C SER A 78 5.15 -0.82 8.25
N PHE A 79 5.38 -1.94 7.60
CA PHE A 79 4.40 -2.51 6.65
C PHE A 79 3.15 -3.00 7.35
N ARG A 80 3.30 -3.64 8.53
CA ARG A 80 2.16 -4.07 9.34
C ARG A 80 1.30 -2.88 9.73
N SER A 81 1.93 -1.82 10.22
CA SER A 81 1.23 -0.61 10.63
C SER A 81 0.47 0.03 9.46
N LEU A 82 1.07 0.03 8.27
CA LEU A 82 0.40 0.52 7.07
C LEU A 82 -0.84 -0.31 6.75
N CYS A 83 -0.70 -1.64 6.73
CA CYS A 83 -1.81 -2.53 6.41
C CYS A 83 -2.96 -2.38 7.40
N GLU A 84 -2.67 -2.30 8.70
CA GLU A 84 -3.70 -2.11 9.72
C GLU A 84 -4.46 -0.79 9.50
N SER A 85 -3.74 0.27 9.18
CA SER A 85 -4.33 1.58 8.95
C SER A 85 -5.24 1.60 7.72
N VAL A 86 -4.82 0.93 6.65
CA VAL A 86 -5.58 0.87 5.40
C VAL A 86 -6.82 0.00 5.55
N HIS A 87 -6.76 -1.06 6.36
CA HIS A 87 -7.85 -2.02 6.51
C HIS A 87 -8.94 -1.55 7.50
N GLU A 88 -8.75 -0.48 8.19
CA GLU A 88 -9.76 0.07 9.09
C GLU A 88 -11.07 0.49 8.40
#